data_15cef79fc4abdd688f1122b3f81380d7
#
_entry.id   15cef79fc4abdd688f1122b3f81380d7
#
_cell.length_a   1.000
_cell.length_b   1.000
_cell.length_c   1.000
_cell.angle_alpha   90.00
_cell.angle_beta   90.00
_cell.angle_gamma   90.00
#
_symmetry.space_group_name_H-M   'P 1'
#
loop_
_entity.id
_entity.type
_entity.pdbx_description
1 polymer ?
#
loop_
_entity_poly.entity_id
_entity_poly.type
_entity_poly.pdbx_seq_one_letter_code
_entity_poly.pdbx_strand_id
1 'polypeptide(L)'
;MYFEAHWKNPLLRHEGPGPKLLSLNDVWNPRLAITGQQMIWRSYPDYVEIQPGGTLIYRQKVWGRFSQPLDLRDFPLDRQTLTIHLAAAGLLEEHVKMVPLEKEHGRASRIASKFSVPDFTVLSWKAEPMPYFPIEGAAGTAGFQMQIEVVRSVSYFIWKVIVPLCLIVI
;
A
#
# COMPACT_ATOMS: atom_id res chain seq x y z
N MET A 1 4.09 1.04 5.68
CA MET A 1 3.29 -0.04 5.04
C MET A 1 4.13 -1.30 4.95
N TYR A 2 3.54 -2.48 5.15
CA TYR A 2 4.14 -3.77 4.86
C TYR A 2 3.33 -4.46 3.77
N PHE A 3 3.99 -5.09 2.82
CA PHE A 3 3.33 -5.93 1.82
C PHE A 3 4.12 -7.21 1.55
N GLU A 4 3.41 -8.22 1.12
CA GLU A 4 3.93 -9.52 0.74
C GLU A 4 3.34 -9.89 -0.61
N ALA A 5 4.19 -10.29 -1.56
CA ALA A 5 3.79 -10.71 -2.89
C ALA A 5 4.25 -12.14 -3.14
N HIS A 6 3.35 -12.96 -3.64
CA HIS A 6 3.62 -14.35 -3.99
C HIS A 6 3.43 -14.55 -5.48
N TRP A 7 4.36 -15.27 -6.10
CA TRP A 7 4.20 -15.76 -7.47
C TRP A 7 4.88 -17.12 -7.63
N LYS A 8 4.62 -17.82 -8.70
CA LYS A 8 5.14 -19.16 -8.93
C LYS A 8 6.06 -19.18 -10.13
N ASN A 9 7.24 -19.78 -9.95
CA ASN A 9 8.16 -20.11 -11.03
C ASN A 9 8.58 -21.59 -10.91
N PRO A 10 8.00 -22.49 -11.73
CA PRO A 10 8.30 -23.92 -11.65
C PRO A 10 9.77 -24.28 -11.89
N LEU A 11 10.52 -23.44 -12.62
CA LEU A 11 11.94 -23.65 -12.92
C LEU A 11 12.85 -23.49 -11.68
N LEU A 12 12.35 -22.82 -10.64
CA LEU A 12 13.08 -22.61 -9.39
C LEU A 12 12.69 -23.61 -8.29
N ARG A 13 11.97 -24.66 -8.66
CA ARG A 13 11.65 -25.77 -7.77
C ARG A 13 12.92 -26.43 -7.23
N HIS A 14 12.92 -26.84 -5.97
CA HIS A 14 14.06 -27.53 -5.37
C HIS A 14 13.60 -28.53 -4.30
N GLU A 15 14.42 -29.53 -4.01
CA GLU A 15 14.14 -30.59 -3.04
C GLU A 15 14.72 -30.32 -1.63
N GLY A 16 15.31 -29.15 -1.42
CA GLY A 16 15.89 -28.78 -0.13
C GLY A 16 14.85 -28.65 1.00
N PRO A 17 15.24 -28.88 2.26
CA PRO A 17 14.33 -28.94 3.41
C PRO A 17 13.74 -27.60 3.86
N GLY A 18 14.02 -26.50 3.20
CA GLY A 18 13.52 -25.18 3.59
C GLY A 18 13.62 -24.16 2.47
N PRO A 19 13.19 -22.93 2.68
CA PRO A 19 13.24 -21.90 1.67
C PRO A 19 14.68 -21.51 1.32
N LYS A 20 14.95 -21.25 0.04
CA LYS A 20 16.19 -20.66 -0.43
C LYS A 20 16.03 -19.17 -0.62
N LEU A 21 17.05 -18.38 -0.29
CA LEU A 21 17.07 -16.94 -0.50
C LEU A 21 17.87 -16.62 -1.75
N LEU A 22 17.29 -15.83 -2.66
CA LEU A 22 17.98 -15.24 -3.81
C LEU A 22 17.75 -13.73 -3.83
N SER A 23 18.65 -13.01 -4.51
CA SER A 23 18.40 -11.59 -4.79
C SER A 23 17.20 -11.44 -5.71
N LEU A 24 16.37 -10.42 -5.45
CA LEU A 24 15.23 -10.12 -6.30
C LEU A 24 15.63 -9.80 -7.75
N ASN A 25 16.87 -9.33 -7.97
CA ASN A 25 17.39 -9.02 -9.28
C ASN A 25 17.79 -10.27 -10.09
N ASP A 26 18.04 -11.40 -9.42
CA ASP A 26 18.46 -12.63 -10.06
C ASP A 26 17.28 -13.50 -10.54
N VAL A 27 16.07 -13.06 -10.25
CA VAL A 27 14.83 -13.76 -10.63
C VAL A 27 13.87 -12.84 -11.34
N TRP A 28 13.02 -13.43 -12.20
CA TRP A 28 11.88 -12.66 -12.69
C TRP A 28 11.01 -12.18 -11.51
N ASN A 29 10.64 -10.92 -11.53
CA ASN A 29 9.79 -10.33 -10.49
C ASN A 29 8.80 -9.32 -11.10
N PRO A 30 7.65 -9.08 -10.45
CA PRO A 30 6.61 -8.18 -10.97
C PRO A 30 6.95 -6.68 -10.84
N ARG A 31 8.17 -6.31 -10.47
CA ARG A 31 8.63 -4.91 -10.35
C ARG A 31 7.65 -4.02 -9.60
N LEU A 32 7.26 -4.44 -8.41
CA LEU A 32 6.25 -3.73 -7.61
C LEU A 32 6.73 -2.33 -7.22
N ALA A 33 5.93 -1.33 -7.57
CA ALA A 33 6.14 0.07 -7.24
C ALA A 33 4.90 0.66 -6.58
N ILE A 34 5.09 1.52 -5.58
CA ILE A 34 4.00 2.27 -4.96
C ILE A 34 3.87 3.60 -5.68
N THR A 35 2.68 3.92 -6.16
CA THR A 35 2.43 5.16 -6.87
C THR A 35 2.19 6.33 -5.91
N GLY A 36 2.38 7.58 -6.39
CA GLY A 36 2.20 8.77 -5.55
C GLY A 36 3.25 8.97 -4.46
N GLN A 37 4.33 8.19 -4.51
CA GLN A 37 5.44 8.33 -3.58
C GLN A 37 6.27 9.58 -3.87
N GLN A 38 6.58 10.35 -2.83
CA GLN A 38 7.56 11.46 -2.91
C GLN A 38 8.94 11.00 -2.43
N MET A 39 8.97 10.30 -1.30
CA MET A 39 10.19 9.81 -0.68
C MET A 39 9.86 8.51 0.06
N ILE A 40 10.51 7.43 -0.33
CA ILE A 40 10.29 6.10 0.26
C ILE A 40 11.61 5.49 0.69
N TRP A 41 11.60 4.88 1.87
CA TRP A 41 12.66 4.01 2.36
C TRP A 41 12.13 2.58 2.47
N ARG A 42 12.93 1.64 1.97
CA ARG A 42 12.72 0.21 2.14
C ARG A 42 13.47 -0.26 3.37
N SER A 43 12.80 -1.01 4.24
CA SER A 43 13.41 -1.50 5.49
C SER A 43 14.00 -2.89 5.35
N TYR A 44 13.50 -3.68 4.40
CA TYR A 44 14.02 -5.03 4.16
C TYR A 44 14.90 -5.04 2.90
N PRO A 45 15.93 -5.91 2.88
CA PRO A 45 16.72 -6.10 1.69
C PRO A 45 15.89 -6.73 0.57
N ASP A 46 16.28 -6.50 -0.68
CA ASP A 46 15.57 -6.99 -1.87
C ASP A 46 15.93 -8.47 -2.14
N TYR A 47 15.52 -9.36 -1.23
CA TYR A 47 15.59 -10.81 -1.36
C TYR A 47 14.20 -11.41 -1.54
N VAL A 48 14.19 -12.55 -2.20
CA VAL A 48 13.01 -13.39 -2.37
C VAL A 48 13.26 -14.77 -1.78
N GLU A 49 12.28 -15.29 -1.05
CA GLU A 49 12.29 -16.66 -0.54
C GLU A 49 11.66 -17.59 -1.58
N ILE A 50 12.38 -18.63 -1.96
CA ILE A 50 11.91 -19.66 -2.87
C ILE A 50 11.54 -20.89 -2.05
N GLN A 51 10.27 -21.22 -2.04
CA GLN A 51 9.75 -22.43 -1.39
C GLN A 51 10.07 -23.68 -2.24
N PRO A 52 10.17 -24.88 -1.66
CA PRO A 52 10.45 -26.12 -2.40
C PRO A 52 9.52 -26.33 -3.60
N GLY A 53 8.24 -25.92 -3.50
CA GLY A 53 7.28 -25.99 -4.61
C GLY A 53 7.48 -24.99 -5.74
N GLY A 54 8.51 -24.14 -5.69
CA GLY A 54 8.77 -23.09 -6.68
C GLY A 54 7.92 -21.84 -6.50
N THR A 55 7.30 -21.65 -5.33
CA THR A 55 6.61 -20.40 -4.97
C THR A 55 7.64 -19.41 -4.45
N LEU A 56 7.66 -18.22 -5.00
CA LEU A 56 8.52 -17.12 -4.60
C LEU A 56 7.72 -16.17 -3.71
N ILE A 57 8.32 -15.76 -2.61
CA ILE A 57 7.71 -14.87 -1.62
C ILE A 57 8.62 -13.66 -1.44
N TYR A 58 8.14 -12.49 -1.83
CA TYR A 58 8.80 -11.21 -1.62
C TYR A 58 8.09 -10.43 -0.53
N ARG A 59 8.85 -9.99 0.46
CA ARG A 59 8.36 -9.18 1.58
C ARG A 59 9.08 -7.86 1.62
N GLN A 60 8.31 -6.78 1.76
CA GLN A 60 8.90 -5.47 1.91
C GLN A 60 8.15 -4.64 2.95
N LYS A 61 8.89 -3.94 3.76
CA LYS A 61 8.37 -2.91 4.64
C LYS A 61 8.86 -1.56 4.14
N VAL A 62 7.92 -0.68 3.82
CA VAL A 62 8.20 0.65 3.32
C VAL A 62 7.64 1.71 4.26
N TRP A 63 8.34 2.81 4.39
CA TRP A 63 7.88 4.01 5.06
C TRP A 63 8.31 5.23 4.26
N GLY A 64 7.56 6.32 4.38
CA GLY A 64 7.86 7.50 3.57
C GLY A 64 6.70 8.48 3.49
N ARG A 65 6.83 9.42 2.57
CA ARG A 65 5.84 10.45 2.30
C ARG A 65 5.12 10.14 0.99
N PHE A 66 3.79 10.30 1.02
CA PHE A 66 2.93 10.09 -0.13
C PHE A 66 2.14 11.37 -0.41
N SER A 67 2.05 11.75 -1.68
CA SER A 67 1.13 12.80 -2.11
C SER A 67 -0.29 12.26 -2.14
N GLN A 68 -1.21 13.02 -1.54
CA GLN A 68 -2.64 12.73 -1.57
C GLN A 68 -3.39 14.02 -1.92
N PRO A 69 -4.25 14.01 -2.94
CA PRO A 69 -5.18 15.11 -3.15
C PRO A 69 -6.21 15.11 -2.01
N LEU A 70 -6.35 16.22 -1.33
CA LEU A 70 -7.34 16.40 -0.25
C LEU A 70 -8.44 17.34 -0.72
N ASP A 71 -9.69 16.99 -0.47
CA ASP A 71 -10.83 17.88 -0.67
C ASP A 71 -11.08 18.67 0.61
N LEU A 72 -10.83 19.96 0.58
CA LEU A 72 -10.92 20.86 1.74
C LEU A 72 -12.19 21.69 1.78
N ARG A 73 -13.20 21.40 0.94
CA ARG A 73 -14.44 22.18 0.89
C ARG A 73 -15.19 22.20 2.21
N ASP A 74 -15.17 21.08 2.92
CA ASP A 74 -15.85 20.90 4.21
C ASP A 74 -14.91 21.04 5.41
N PHE A 75 -13.73 21.62 5.22
CA PHE A 75 -12.75 21.81 6.30
C PHE A 75 -13.34 22.66 7.44
N PRO A 76 -13.18 22.32 8.73
CA PRO A 76 -12.42 21.19 9.29
C PRO A 76 -13.25 19.91 9.55
N LEU A 77 -14.47 19.81 9.02
CA LEU A 77 -15.37 18.66 9.19
C LEU A 77 -15.23 17.65 8.05
N ASP A 78 -14.14 17.72 7.31
CA ASP A 78 -13.89 16.98 6.09
C ASP A 78 -13.66 15.48 6.31
N ARG A 79 -14.15 14.70 5.37
CA ARG A 79 -13.81 13.27 5.20
C ARG A 79 -12.89 13.13 4.01
N GLN A 80 -11.88 12.31 4.15
CA GLN A 80 -10.87 12.10 3.11
C GLN A 80 -10.75 10.62 2.79
N THR A 81 -10.41 10.31 1.53
CA THR A 81 -10.05 8.96 1.11
C THR A 81 -8.57 8.94 0.75
N LEU A 82 -7.77 8.32 1.60
CA LEU A 82 -6.35 8.12 1.34
C LEU A 82 -6.18 6.87 0.50
N THR A 83 -5.48 6.99 -0.63
CA THR A 83 -5.30 5.89 -1.58
C THR A 83 -3.83 5.52 -1.69
N ILE A 84 -3.53 4.24 -1.48
CA ILE A 84 -2.21 3.66 -1.74
C ILE A 84 -2.37 2.69 -2.90
N HIS A 85 -1.65 2.91 -3.98
CA HIS A 85 -1.69 2.06 -5.16
C HIS A 85 -0.34 1.38 -5.36
N LEU A 86 -0.34 0.05 -5.41
CA LEU A 86 0.78 -0.80 -5.73
C LEU A 86 0.62 -1.25 -7.18
N ALA A 87 1.56 -0.92 -8.05
CA ALA A 87 1.53 -1.27 -9.47
C ALA A 87 2.70 -2.17 -9.85
N ALA A 88 2.48 -3.07 -10.79
CA ALA A 88 3.53 -3.85 -11.44
C ALA A 88 4.14 -3.02 -12.57
N ALA A 89 5.25 -2.31 -12.29
CA ALA A 89 5.82 -1.35 -13.22
C ALA A 89 6.22 -1.98 -14.56
N GLY A 90 5.59 -1.51 -15.64
CA GLY A 90 5.85 -1.97 -17.01
C GLY A 90 5.22 -3.33 -17.37
N LEU A 91 4.35 -3.87 -16.53
CA LEU A 91 3.62 -5.11 -16.82
C LEU A 91 2.13 -4.79 -17.00
N LEU A 92 1.60 -5.07 -18.18
CA LEU A 92 0.20 -4.87 -18.50
C LEU A 92 -0.69 -5.86 -17.74
N GLU A 93 -1.94 -5.47 -17.51
CA GLU A 93 -2.93 -6.31 -16.83
C GLU A 93 -3.22 -7.63 -17.57
N GLU A 94 -3.05 -7.65 -18.89
CA GLU A 94 -3.18 -8.86 -19.71
C GLU A 94 -2.08 -9.91 -19.43
N HIS A 95 -0.90 -9.47 -18.96
CA HIS A 95 0.24 -10.36 -18.68
C HIS A 95 0.33 -10.77 -17.20
N VAL A 96 -0.10 -9.90 -16.30
CA VAL A 96 -0.02 -10.11 -14.84
C VAL A 96 -1.32 -9.67 -14.19
N LYS A 97 -1.90 -10.54 -13.38
CA LYS A 97 -3.04 -10.18 -12.53
C LYS A 97 -2.60 -10.18 -11.08
N MET A 98 -2.90 -9.09 -10.38
CA MET A 98 -2.78 -9.05 -8.93
C MET A 98 -4.08 -9.55 -8.30
N VAL A 99 -3.96 -10.52 -7.41
CA VAL A 99 -5.08 -11.06 -6.66
C VAL A 99 -4.79 -10.95 -5.17
N PRO A 100 -5.80 -10.75 -4.32
CA PRO A 100 -5.61 -10.81 -2.89
C PRO A 100 -5.02 -12.16 -2.50
N LEU A 101 -4.03 -12.16 -1.61
CA LEU A 101 -3.54 -13.41 -1.04
C LEU A 101 -4.68 -14.02 -0.21
N GLU A 102 -5.14 -15.20 -0.60
CA GLU A 102 -6.23 -15.86 0.07
C GLU A 102 -5.91 -16.17 1.55
N LYS A 103 -6.96 -16.30 2.35
CA LYS A 103 -6.91 -16.43 3.81
C LYS A 103 -6.22 -17.72 4.33
N GLU A 104 -5.62 -18.52 3.46
CA GLU A 104 -5.04 -19.83 3.83
C GLU A 104 -4.09 -19.77 5.03
N HIS A 105 -3.58 -18.60 5.38
CA HIS A 105 -2.68 -18.42 6.54
C HIS A 105 -3.14 -17.29 7.49
N GLY A 106 -4.39 -16.88 7.47
CA GLY A 106 -4.90 -15.79 8.34
C GLY A 106 -4.31 -14.41 8.06
N ARG A 107 -3.60 -14.24 6.94
CA ARG A 107 -2.86 -13.02 6.55
C ARG A 107 -3.62 -12.20 5.50
N ALA A 108 -4.88 -11.87 5.78
CA ALA A 108 -5.58 -10.88 4.98
C ALA A 108 -4.95 -9.49 5.12
N SER A 109 -5.14 -8.63 4.11
CA SER A 109 -4.81 -7.20 4.23
C SER A 109 -5.42 -6.64 5.50
N ARG A 110 -4.65 -5.87 6.28
CA ARG A 110 -5.09 -5.29 7.56
C ARG A 110 -4.49 -3.93 7.75
N ILE A 111 -5.22 -3.05 8.42
CA ILE A 111 -4.66 -1.85 9.01
C ILE A 111 -4.23 -2.19 10.44
N ALA A 112 -3.04 -1.74 10.84
CA ALA A 112 -2.58 -1.94 12.20
C ALA A 112 -3.54 -1.27 13.19
N SER A 113 -3.81 -1.91 14.33
CA SER A 113 -4.69 -1.35 15.37
C SER A 113 -4.20 0.00 15.92
N LYS A 114 -2.91 0.28 15.81
CA LYS A 114 -2.26 1.55 16.15
C LYS A 114 -1.94 2.40 14.90
N PHE A 115 -2.71 2.24 13.82
CA PHE A 115 -2.56 3.11 12.67
C PHE A 115 -3.02 4.52 13.06
N SER A 116 -2.09 5.45 13.08
CA SER A 116 -2.39 6.85 13.35
C SER A 116 -1.97 7.68 12.14
N VAL A 117 -2.90 8.41 11.60
CA VAL A 117 -2.62 9.55 10.73
C VAL A 117 -2.82 10.77 11.61
N PRO A 118 -1.82 11.64 11.79
CA PRO A 118 -1.99 12.86 12.56
C PRO A 118 -3.27 13.59 12.12
N ASP A 119 -4.04 14.02 13.08
CA ASP A 119 -5.29 14.76 12.86
C ASP A 119 -6.47 14.01 12.21
N PHE A 120 -6.35 12.69 11.96
CA PHE A 120 -7.42 11.90 11.37
C PHE A 120 -7.72 10.62 12.15
N THR A 121 -8.99 10.23 12.12
CA THR A 121 -9.48 8.95 12.62
C THR A 121 -9.89 8.07 11.44
N VAL A 122 -9.46 6.81 11.41
CA VAL A 122 -9.86 5.86 10.37
C VAL A 122 -11.29 5.39 10.60
N LEU A 123 -12.12 5.50 9.56
CA LEU A 123 -13.50 5.03 9.56
C LEU A 123 -13.61 3.63 8.98
N SER A 124 -13.08 3.45 7.79
CA SER A 124 -13.15 2.20 7.04
C SER A 124 -11.93 2.04 6.14
N TRP A 125 -11.75 0.86 5.60
CA TRP A 125 -10.75 0.62 4.56
C TRP A 125 -11.17 -0.55 3.67
N LYS A 126 -10.69 -0.53 2.42
CA LYS A 126 -10.81 -1.65 1.48
C LYS A 126 -9.50 -1.83 0.71
N ALA A 127 -9.28 -3.03 0.23
CA ALA A 127 -8.13 -3.38 -0.59
C ALA A 127 -8.59 -4.34 -1.70
N GLU A 128 -8.35 -3.95 -2.95
CA GLU A 128 -8.86 -4.65 -4.12
C GLU A 128 -7.89 -4.57 -5.31
N PRO A 129 -7.89 -5.56 -6.20
CA PRO A 129 -7.21 -5.45 -7.48
C PRO A 129 -7.79 -4.29 -8.28
N MET A 130 -6.94 -3.38 -8.72
CA MET A 130 -7.33 -2.25 -9.55
C MET A 130 -6.17 -1.85 -10.46
N PRO A 131 -6.37 -1.86 -11.80
CA PRO A 131 -5.33 -1.44 -12.74
C PRO A 131 -4.88 -0.02 -12.47
N TYR A 132 -3.60 0.24 -12.68
CA TYR A 132 -3.04 1.58 -12.58
C TYR A 132 -2.81 2.17 -13.97
N PHE A 133 -3.35 3.34 -14.21
CA PHE A 133 -3.18 4.09 -15.45
C PHE A 133 -2.23 5.26 -15.20
N PRO A 134 -0.96 5.18 -15.64
CA PRO A 134 0.01 6.26 -15.42
C PRO A 134 -0.34 7.54 -16.17
N ILE A 135 -1.02 7.40 -17.31
CA ILE A 135 -1.47 8.50 -18.18
C ILE A 135 -2.87 8.15 -18.66
N GLU A 136 -3.73 9.14 -18.78
CA GLU A 136 -5.08 8.97 -19.31
C GLU A 136 -5.02 8.43 -20.75
N GLY A 137 -5.76 7.35 -21.03
CA GLY A 137 -5.76 6.66 -22.32
C GLY A 137 -4.60 5.70 -22.57
N ALA A 138 -3.64 5.58 -21.65
CA ALA A 138 -2.60 4.55 -21.74
C ALA A 138 -3.14 3.17 -21.33
N ALA A 139 -2.42 2.12 -21.75
CA ALA A 139 -2.70 0.76 -21.27
C ALA A 139 -2.47 0.67 -19.74
N GLY A 140 -3.43 0.06 -19.04
CA GLY A 140 -3.35 -0.15 -17.61
C GLY A 140 -2.26 -1.17 -17.24
N THR A 141 -1.50 -0.87 -16.21
CA THR A 141 -0.59 -1.83 -15.60
C THR A 141 -1.31 -2.58 -14.50
N ALA A 142 -0.93 -3.85 -14.28
CA ALA A 142 -1.49 -4.62 -13.18
C ALA A 142 -1.28 -3.89 -11.85
N GLY A 143 -2.34 -3.75 -11.06
CA GLY A 143 -2.32 -2.95 -9.86
C GLY A 143 -3.17 -3.53 -8.74
N PHE A 144 -2.90 -3.05 -7.54
CA PHE A 144 -3.64 -3.34 -6.32
C PHE A 144 -3.79 -2.06 -5.51
N GLN A 145 -5.02 -1.70 -5.18
CA GLN A 145 -5.33 -0.45 -4.50
C GLN A 145 -5.79 -0.72 -3.07
N MET A 146 -5.31 0.09 -2.15
CA MET A 146 -5.81 0.19 -0.79
C MET A 146 -6.38 1.58 -0.57
N GLN A 147 -7.66 1.67 -0.22
CA GLN A 147 -8.34 2.91 0.13
C GLN A 147 -8.65 2.92 1.63
N ILE A 148 -8.39 4.05 2.27
CA ILE A 148 -8.59 4.26 3.69
C ILE A 148 -9.45 5.51 3.85
N GLU A 149 -10.66 5.34 4.34
CA GLU A 149 -11.53 6.46 4.67
C GLU A 149 -11.17 7.00 6.05
N VAL A 150 -10.95 8.30 6.11
CA VAL A 150 -10.59 8.99 7.35
C VAL A 150 -11.46 10.23 7.55
N VAL A 151 -11.72 10.56 8.79
CA VAL A 151 -12.39 11.79 9.20
C VAL A 151 -11.42 12.61 10.04
N ARG A 152 -11.43 13.93 9.83
CA ARG A 152 -10.56 14.82 10.60
C ARG A 152 -10.99 14.90 12.07
N SER A 153 -10.02 14.85 12.97
CA SER A 153 -10.22 15.05 14.41
C SER A 153 -10.34 16.53 14.71
N VAL A 154 -11.58 16.99 14.88
CA VAL A 154 -11.90 18.41 15.03
C VAL A 154 -11.48 18.99 16.39
N SER A 155 -11.30 18.15 17.40
CA SER A 155 -11.00 18.57 18.78
C SER A 155 -9.79 19.49 18.87
N TYR A 156 -8.72 19.17 18.16
CA TYR A 156 -7.52 20.01 18.12
C TYR A 156 -7.82 21.41 17.57
N PHE A 157 -8.64 21.49 16.51
CA PHE A 157 -8.98 22.73 15.85
C PHE A 157 -9.88 23.60 16.73
N ILE A 158 -10.84 22.99 17.40
CA ILE A 158 -11.72 23.69 18.37
C ILE A 158 -10.88 24.33 19.48
N TRP A 159 -10.06 23.55 20.16
CA TRP A 159 -9.31 24.03 21.32
C TRP A 159 -8.18 24.99 20.99
N LYS A 160 -7.48 24.82 19.86
CA LYS A 160 -6.32 25.66 19.52
C LYS A 160 -6.64 26.87 18.62
N VAL A 161 -7.77 26.87 17.94
CA VAL A 161 -8.14 27.95 17.02
C VAL A 161 -9.43 28.62 17.47
N ILE A 162 -10.53 27.90 17.57
CA ILE A 162 -11.85 28.48 17.81
C ILE A 162 -11.94 29.09 19.22
N VAL A 163 -11.55 28.37 20.25
CA VAL A 163 -11.63 28.84 21.64
C VAL A 163 -10.78 30.10 21.86
N PRO A 164 -9.50 30.20 21.46
CA PRO A 164 -8.73 31.43 21.59
C PRO A 164 -9.31 32.60 20.80
N LEU A 165 -9.82 32.33 19.58
CA LEU A 165 -10.46 33.35 18.77
C LEU A 165 -11.70 33.92 19.44
N CYS A 166 -12.56 33.07 20.01
CA CYS A 166 -13.73 33.52 20.79
C CYS A 166 -13.31 34.34 22.00
N LEU A 167 -12.22 33.98 22.70
CA LEU A 167 -11.72 34.74 23.86
C LEU A 167 -11.15 36.12 23.50
N ILE A 168 -10.67 36.30 22.28
CA ILE A 168 -10.14 37.60 21.79
C ILE A 168 -11.25 38.53 21.36
N VAL A 169 -12.39 37.99 20.90
CA VAL A 169 -13.53 38.79 20.37
C VAL A 169 -14.51 39.22 21.46
N ILE A 170 -14.45 38.63 22.67
CA ILE A 170 -15.25 39.02 23.83
C ILE A 170 -14.49 40.09 24.61
#